data_c9d14fbb632d171c9f15abd7993991b9
#
_entry.id   c9d14fbb632d171c9f15abd7993991b9
#
_cell.length_a   1.000
_cell.length_b   1.000
_cell.length_c   1.000
_cell.angle_alpha   90.00
_cell.angle_beta   90.00
_cell.angle_gamma   90.00
#
_symmetry.space_group_name_H-M   'P 1'
#
loop_
_entity.id
_entity.type
_entity.pdbx_description
1 polymer ?
#
loop_
_entity_poly.entity_id
_entity_poly.type
_entity_poly.pdbx_seq_one_letter_code
_entity_poly.pdbx_strand_id
1 'polypeptide(L)'
;MFALENWGRKWAELKPEHAHPGVVLWVWANFFLDHDRLPHRRVLVRFDYPTLPESGRRSWLLIERGDAEYCLKYPGGEEELIVVVNDPLAFARWHIGQIEWGDALRSGAIEVKGAPALARALPTWNRRAWAADDPRARYDGSTLHQPAPPPAATSA
;
A
#
# COMPACT_ATOMS: atom_id res chain seq x y z
N MET A 1 2.68 1.23 -21.52
CA MET A 1 3.79 0.32 -21.19
C MET A 1 5.00 1.06 -20.64
N PHE A 2 5.41 2.15 -21.23
CA PHE A 2 6.52 2.98 -20.73
C PHE A 2 6.25 3.69 -19.39
N ALA A 3 4.99 3.93 -19.04
CA ALA A 3 4.63 4.62 -17.80
C ALA A 3 4.94 3.83 -16.54
N LEU A 4 4.81 2.50 -16.55
CA LEU A 4 5.08 1.64 -15.38
C LEU A 4 6.58 1.41 -15.17
N GLU A 5 7.37 1.28 -16.24
CA GLU A 5 8.83 1.19 -16.14
C GLU A 5 9.43 2.52 -15.66
N ASN A 6 8.92 3.66 -16.15
CA ASN A 6 9.30 4.98 -15.67
C ASN A 6 8.89 5.21 -14.20
N TRP A 7 7.76 4.69 -13.77
CA TRP A 7 7.35 4.71 -12.38
C TRP A 7 8.32 3.91 -11.51
N GLY A 8 8.66 2.68 -11.90
CA GLY A 8 9.63 1.85 -11.17
C GLY A 8 11.00 2.52 -11.04
N ARG A 9 11.49 3.19 -12.07
CA ARG A 9 12.76 3.94 -12.04
C ARG A 9 12.69 5.19 -11.18
N LYS A 10 11.58 5.94 -11.23
CA LYS A 10 11.37 7.10 -10.36
C LYS A 10 11.32 6.70 -8.88
N TRP A 11 10.73 5.55 -8.59
CA TRP A 11 10.66 5.04 -7.22
C TRP A 11 12.02 4.57 -6.70
N ALA A 12 12.91 4.08 -7.56
CA ALA A 12 14.29 3.74 -7.20
C ALA A 12 15.13 4.96 -6.80
N GLU A 13 14.78 6.14 -7.30
CA GLU A 13 15.46 7.41 -7.03
C GLU A 13 14.74 8.27 -5.99
N LEU A 14 13.72 7.76 -5.32
CA LEU A 14 12.92 8.52 -4.36
C LEU A 14 13.75 9.00 -3.17
N LYS A 15 13.79 10.31 -3.04
CA LYS A 15 14.24 10.96 -1.82
C LYS A 15 13.15 10.95 -0.77
N PRO A 16 13.49 10.94 0.54
CA PRO A 16 12.50 10.92 1.62
C PRO A 16 11.43 12.03 1.52
N GLU A 17 11.80 13.18 1.02
CA GLU A 17 10.91 14.34 0.83
C GLU A 17 9.80 14.12 -0.21
N HIS A 18 9.95 13.12 -1.09
CA HIS A 18 8.96 12.81 -2.12
C HIS A 18 7.98 11.70 -1.69
N ALA A 19 8.24 11.04 -0.57
CA ALA A 19 7.42 9.94 -0.09
C ALA A 19 6.25 10.43 0.76
N HIS A 20 5.29 11.13 0.16
CA HIS A 20 4.06 11.48 0.85
C HIS A 20 3.24 10.20 1.13
N PRO A 21 2.91 9.91 2.41
CA PRO A 21 2.28 8.63 2.78
C PRO A 21 1.01 8.32 2.00
N GLY A 22 0.17 9.31 1.80
CA GLY A 22 -1.08 9.14 1.05
C GLY A 22 -0.86 8.71 -0.39
N VAL A 23 0.19 9.22 -1.04
CA VAL A 23 0.55 8.84 -2.41
C VAL A 23 1.12 7.42 -2.43
N VAL A 24 2.02 7.10 -1.51
CA VAL A 24 2.63 5.76 -1.41
C VAL A 24 1.56 4.69 -1.24
N LEU A 25 0.64 4.90 -0.32
CA LEU A 25 -0.44 3.94 -0.04
C LEU A 25 -1.45 3.88 -1.17
N TRP A 26 -1.78 5.00 -1.80
CA TRP A 26 -2.67 5.03 -2.95
C TRP A 26 -2.08 4.23 -4.12
N VAL A 27 -0.80 4.43 -4.43
CA VAL A 27 -0.10 3.67 -5.48
C VAL A 27 -0.09 2.17 -5.16
N TRP A 28 0.27 1.81 -3.94
CA TRP A 28 0.27 0.42 -3.52
C TRP A 28 -1.12 -0.22 -3.64
N ALA A 29 -2.14 0.45 -3.13
CA ALA A 29 -3.51 -0.07 -3.13
C ALA A 29 -4.08 -0.25 -4.55
N ASN A 30 -3.73 0.62 -5.48
CA ASN A 30 -4.30 0.59 -6.84
C ASN A 30 -3.47 -0.20 -7.85
N PHE A 31 -2.15 -0.33 -7.64
CA PHE A 31 -1.27 -0.94 -8.64
C PHE A 31 -0.51 -2.18 -8.16
N PHE A 32 -0.34 -2.35 -6.86
CA PHE A 32 0.53 -3.40 -6.31
C PHE A 32 -0.18 -4.44 -5.44
N LEU A 33 -1.50 -4.34 -5.28
CA LEU A 33 -2.27 -5.37 -4.57
C LEU A 33 -2.56 -6.56 -5.48
N ASP A 34 -2.35 -7.74 -4.93
CA ASP A 34 -2.79 -9.00 -5.53
C ASP A 34 -4.21 -9.32 -5.04
N HIS A 35 -5.18 -9.01 -5.87
CA HIS A 35 -6.59 -9.21 -5.53
C HIS A 35 -6.94 -10.68 -5.29
N ASP A 36 -6.21 -11.61 -5.91
CA ASP A 36 -6.42 -13.06 -5.70
C ASP A 36 -6.04 -13.52 -4.29
N ARG A 37 -5.22 -12.75 -3.59
CA ARG A 37 -4.77 -13.04 -2.23
C ARG A 37 -5.51 -12.28 -1.15
N LEU A 38 -6.37 -11.35 -1.52
CA LEU A 38 -7.16 -10.59 -0.55
C LEU A 38 -8.22 -11.48 0.11
N PRO A 39 -8.55 -11.20 1.38
CA PRO A 39 -9.67 -11.88 2.03
C PRO A 39 -10.98 -11.70 1.24
N HIS A 40 -11.80 -12.76 1.17
CA HIS A 40 -13.11 -12.72 0.51
C HIS A 40 -14.22 -12.18 1.41
N ARG A 41 -13.90 -11.81 2.63
CA ARG A 41 -14.80 -11.16 3.57
C ARG A 41 -14.45 -9.68 3.72
N ARG A 42 -15.32 -8.92 4.34
CA ARG A 42 -15.03 -7.53 4.68
C ARG A 42 -13.92 -7.46 5.73
N VAL A 43 -12.88 -6.70 5.43
CA VAL A 43 -11.76 -6.39 6.33
C VAL A 43 -11.46 -4.90 6.21
N LEU A 44 -11.29 -4.25 7.35
CA LEU A 44 -10.88 -2.85 7.40
C LEU A 44 -9.48 -2.75 8.02
N VAL A 45 -8.55 -2.22 7.25
CA VAL A 45 -7.17 -1.94 7.68
C VAL A 45 -7.00 -0.44 7.83
N ARG A 46 -6.57 0.02 9.01
CA ARG A 46 -6.21 1.42 9.23
C ARG A 46 -4.72 1.63 9.04
N PHE A 47 -4.36 2.70 8.38
CA PHE A 47 -2.98 3.18 8.27
C PHE A 47 -2.82 4.48 9.03
N ASP A 48 -1.87 4.52 9.95
CA ASP A 48 -1.51 5.69 10.74
C ASP A 48 -0.16 6.25 10.29
N TYR A 49 -0.11 7.57 10.12
CA TYR A 49 1.10 8.30 9.74
C TYR A 49 1.46 9.30 10.83
N PRO A 50 2.24 8.90 11.86
CA PRO A 50 2.49 9.75 13.03
C PRO A 50 3.20 11.07 12.73
N THR A 51 3.93 11.13 11.60
CA THR A 51 4.68 12.31 11.18
C THR A 51 3.83 13.36 10.47
N LEU A 52 2.59 13.04 10.13
CA LEU A 52 1.67 13.98 9.47
C LEU A 52 0.81 14.74 10.47
N PRO A 53 0.32 15.95 10.09
CA PRO A 53 -0.72 16.64 10.82
C PRO A 53 -1.98 15.79 11.00
N GLU A 54 -2.77 16.09 12.01
CA GLU A 54 -3.96 15.29 12.34
C GLU A 54 -4.94 15.13 11.17
N SER A 55 -5.07 16.13 10.31
CA SER A 55 -5.91 16.12 9.10
C SER A 55 -5.32 15.27 7.96
N GLY A 56 -4.50 14.35 8.13
CA GLY A 56 -3.97 13.46 7.10
C GLY A 56 -3.29 12.24 7.70
N ARG A 57 -3.42 12.13 9.01
CA ARG A 57 -2.70 11.12 9.80
C ARG A 57 -3.25 9.72 9.61
N ARG A 58 -4.46 9.59 9.10
CA ARG A 58 -5.14 8.29 8.96
C ARG A 58 -5.73 8.10 7.58
N SER A 59 -5.63 6.86 7.12
CA SER A 59 -6.35 6.38 5.93
C SER A 59 -6.73 4.92 6.13
N TRP A 60 -7.55 4.38 5.25
CA TRP A 60 -8.06 3.03 5.40
C TRP A 60 -8.00 2.28 4.08
N LEU A 61 -7.77 0.99 4.17
CA LEU A 61 -7.97 0.06 3.08
C LEU A 61 -9.19 -0.80 3.42
N LEU A 62 -10.26 -0.60 2.68
CA LEU A 62 -11.47 -1.40 2.80
C LEU A 62 -11.39 -2.56 1.81
N ILE A 63 -11.38 -3.77 2.33
CA ILE A 63 -11.38 -4.99 1.54
C ILE A 63 -12.78 -5.59 1.61
N GLU A 64 -13.38 -5.85 0.46
CA GLU A 64 -14.68 -6.52 0.36
C GLU A 64 -14.69 -7.41 -0.88
N ARG A 65 -15.09 -8.67 -0.70
CA ARG A 65 -15.31 -9.63 -1.81
C ARG A 65 -14.11 -9.79 -2.75
N GLY A 66 -12.89 -9.72 -2.21
CA GLY A 66 -11.66 -9.86 -3.01
C GLY A 66 -11.26 -8.58 -3.75
N ASP A 67 -11.94 -7.46 -3.48
CA ASP A 67 -11.58 -6.15 -3.99
C ASP A 67 -11.14 -5.23 -2.85
N ALA A 68 -10.46 -4.14 -3.16
CA ALA A 68 -9.96 -3.20 -2.17
C ALA A 68 -10.12 -1.76 -2.62
N GLU A 69 -10.53 -0.92 -1.69
CA GLU A 69 -10.68 0.52 -1.89
C GLU A 69 -9.83 1.27 -0.85
N TYR A 70 -9.03 2.21 -1.32
CA TYR A 70 -8.26 3.10 -0.46
C TYR A 70 -9.10 4.33 -0.09
N CYS A 71 -9.36 4.51 1.20
CA CYS A 71 -10.26 5.52 1.72
C CYS A 71 -9.51 6.56 2.54
N LEU A 72 -9.75 7.84 2.27
CA LEU A 72 -9.23 8.96 3.06
C LEU A 72 -10.15 9.33 4.23
N LYS A 73 -11.38 8.84 4.19
CA LYS A 73 -12.38 9.00 5.25
C LYS A 73 -12.73 7.65 5.84
N TYR A 74 -12.98 7.62 7.13
CA TYR A 74 -13.40 6.40 7.82
C TYR A 74 -14.66 5.80 7.20
N PRO A 75 -14.57 4.60 6.62
CA PRO A 75 -15.71 4.00 5.91
C PRO A 75 -16.70 3.27 6.82
N GLY A 76 -16.43 3.23 8.14
CA GLY A 76 -17.24 2.49 9.10
C GLY A 76 -16.81 1.05 9.28
N GLY A 77 -17.13 0.47 10.43
CA GLY A 77 -16.84 -0.91 10.77
C GLY A 77 -15.67 -1.08 11.72
N GLU A 78 -15.36 -2.32 12.05
CA GLU A 78 -14.27 -2.65 12.96
C GLU A 78 -12.92 -2.61 12.23
N GLU A 79 -11.98 -1.87 12.78
CA GLU A 79 -10.57 -1.84 12.31
C GLU A 79 -9.85 -3.08 12.83
N GLU A 80 -9.75 -4.12 12.01
CA GLU A 80 -9.16 -5.40 12.42
C GLU A 80 -7.63 -5.39 12.40
N LEU A 81 -7.03 -4.47 11.66
CA LEU A 81 -5.59 -4.31 11.55
C LEU A 81 -5.23 -2.83 11.53
N ILE A 82 -4.18 -2.48 12.26
CA ILE A 82 -3.63 -1.12 12.28
C ILE A 82 -2.17 -1.21 11.86
N VAL A 83 -1.83 -0.49 10.80
CA VAL A 83 -0.46 -0.38 10.28
C VAL A 83 0.04 1.02 10.54
N VAL A 84 1.05 1.14 11.40
CA VAL A 84 1.70 2.42 11.69
C VAL A 84 2.88 2.58 10.74
N VAL A 85 2.82 3.56 9.87
CA VAL A 85 3.87 3.87 8.90
C VAL A 85 4.71 5.02 9.44
N ASN A 86 5.75 4.68 10.20
CA ASN A 86 6.68 5.67 10.77
C ASN A 86 7.61 6.24 9.69
N ASP A 87 7.98 5.41 8.71
CA ASP A 87 8.79 5.81 7.57
C ASP A 87 8.10 5.42 6.26
N PRO A 88 7.45 6.38 5.58
CA PRO A 88 6.78 6.13 4.30
C PRO A 88 7.71 5.63 3.21
N LEU A 89 8.98 6.05 3.24
CA LEU A 89 9.97 5.60 2.28
C LEU A 89 10.28 4.11 2.43
N ALA A 90 10.31 3.60 3.66
CA ALA A 90 10.47 2.17 3.91
C ALA A 90 9.29 1.36 3.36
N PHE A 91 8.07 1.86 3.49
CA PHE A 91 6.91 1.21 2.89
C PHE A 91 7.02 1.17 1.36
N ALA A 92 7.40 2.28 0.73
CA ALA A 92 7.62 2.35 -0.70
C ALA A 92 8.70 1.36 -1.16
N ARG A 93 9.84 1.33 -0.48
CA ARG A 93 10.93 0.40 -0.78
C ARG A 93 10.52 -1.06 -0.62
N TRP A 94 9.72 -1.36 0.39
CA TRP A 94 9.20 -2.71 0.57
C TRP A 94 8.32 -3.14 -0.60
N HIS A 95 7.33 -2.36 -0.96
CA HIS A 95 6.39 -2.80 -1.99
C HIS A 95 7.01 -2.92 -3.38
N ILE A 96 8.07 -2.19 -3.68
CA ILE A 96 8.82 -2.34 -4.94
C ILE A 96 9.95 -3.38 -4.86
N GLY A 97 10.18 -3.99 -3.71
CA GLY A 97 11.10 -5.10 -3.55
C GLY A 97 12.52 -4.75 -3.14
N GLN A 98 12.78 -3.52 -2.71
CA GLN A 98 14.12 -3.10 -2.30
C GLN A 98 14.49 -3.52 -0.87
N ILE A 99 13.51 -3.68 0.00
CA ILE A 99 13.68 -4.21 1.37
C ILE A 99 12.63 -5.28 1.66
N GLU A 100 12.96 -6.16 2.62
CA GLU A 100 12.03 -7.16 3.10
C GLU A 100 11.06 -6.59 4.15
N TRP A 101 9.85 -7.16 4.23
CA TRP A 101 8.85 -6.76 5.23
C TRP A 101 9.37 -6.90 6.65
N GLY A 102 10.07 -8.01 6.92
CA GLY A 102 10.69 -8.25 8.23
C GLY A 102 11.70 -7.18 8.62
N ASP A 103 12.44 -6.63 7.66
CA ASP A 103 13.41 -5.55 7.93
C ASP A 103 12.69 -4.26 8.31
N ALA A 104 11.60 -3.93 7.63
CA ALA A 104 10.77 -2.78 7.96
C ALA A 104 10.17 -2.88 9.38
N LEU A 105 9.75 -4.08 9.79
CA LEU A 105 9.25 -4.33 11.14
C LEU A 105 10.35 -4.24 12.20
N ARG A 106 11.50 -4.87 11.96
CA ARG A 106 12.63 -4.86 12.91
C ARG A 106 13.20 -3.48 13.13
N SER A 107 13.25 -2.67 12.09
CA SER A 107 13.77 -1.29 12.20
C SER A 107 12.78 -0.33 12.88
N GLY A 108 11.53 -0.73 13.08
CA GLY A 108 10.48 0.15 13.58
C GLY A 108 9.92 1.12 12.53
N ALA A 109 10.34 1.00 11.28
CA ALA A 109 9.81 1.83 10.19
C ALA A 109 8.32 1.57 9.96
N ILE A 110 7.89 0.33 10.21
CA ILE A 110 6.49 -0.08 10.15
C ILE A 110 6.17 -0.88 11.41
N GLU A 111 5.02 -0.60 12.02
CA GLU A 111 4.47 -1.38 13.11
C GLU A 111 3.10 -1.91 12.71
N VAL A 112 2.78 -3.14 13.11
CA VAL A 112 1.49 -3.76 12.82
C VAL A 112 0.84 -4.23 14.11
N LYS A 113 -0.42 -3.84 14.32
CA LYS A 113 -1.22 -4.18 15.49
C LYS A 113 -2.58 -4.73 15.04
N GLY A 114 -3.10 -5.70 15.76
CA GLY A 114 -4.44 -6.25 15.50
C GLY A 114 -4.42 -7.75 15.28
N ALA A 115 -5.32 -8.25 14.44
CA ALA A 115 -5.50 -9.68 14.19
C ALA A 115 -4.21 -10.35 13.65
N PRO A 116 -3.64 -11.33 14.35
CA PRO A 116 -2.35 -11.93 13.94
C PRO A 116 -2.38 -12.58 12.56
N ALA A 117 -3.50 -13.19 12.20
CA ALA A 117 -3.67 -13.81 10.88
C ALA A 117 -3.61 -12.78 9.75
N LEU A 118 -4.25 -11.61 9.95
CA LEU A 118 -4.21 -10.51 8.99
C LEU A 118 -2.82 -9.86 8.92
N ALA A 119 -2.16 -9.72 10.07
CA ALA A 119 -0.79 -9.20 10.13
C ALA A 119 0.18 -10.05 9.31
N ARG A 120 0.06 -11.38 9.39
CA ARG A 120 0.86 -12.32 8.59
C ARG A 120 0.47 -12.30 7.10
N ALA A 121 -0.80 -12.10 6.81
CA ALA A 121 -1.31 -12.12 5.44
C ALA A 121 -0.94 -10.85 4.64
N LEU A 122 -0.89 -9.70 5.29
CA LEU A 122 -0.72 -8.39 4.64
C LEU A 122 0.47 -8.35 3.67
N PRO A 123 1.70 -8.77 4.02
CA PRO A 123 2.81 -8.73 3.07
C PRO A 123 2.59 -9.64 1.85
N THR A 124 1.75 -10.66 1.96
CA THR A 124 1.43 -11.55 0.83
C THR A 124 0.49 -10.89 -0.19
N TRP A 125 -0.18 -9.81 0.18
CA TRP A 125 -1.05 -9.06 -0.74
C TRP A 125 -0.27 -8.20 -1.73
N ASN A 126 1.03 -8.02 -1.51
CA ASN A 126 1.90 -7.24 -2.37
C ASN A 126 2.37 -8.06 -3.59
N ARG A 127 2.26 -7.51 -4.78
CA ARG A 127 2.57 -8.20 -6.04
C ARG A 127 4.06 -8.29 -6.40
N ARG A 128 4.93 -7.74 -5.59
CA ARG A 128 6.32 -7.48 -6.00
C ARG A 128 7.22 -8.69 -6.28
N ALA A 129 7.23 -9.68 -5.35
CA ALA A 129 8.30 -10.68 -5.30
C ALA A 129 8.17 -11.75 -6.38
N TRP A 130 6.96 -12.09 -6.72
CA TRP A 130 6.64 -13.12 -7.70
C TRP A 130 6.28 -12.51 -9.07
N ALA A 131 6.14 -11.20 -9.14
CA ALA A 131 5.84 -10.50 -10.39
C ALA A 131 6.95 -10.65 -11.44
N ALA A 132 8.20 -10.85 -11.00
CA ALA A 132 9.32 -11.07 -11.92
C ALA A 132 9.23 -12.43 -12.65
N ASP A 133 8.63 -13.43 -12.01
CA ASP A 133 8.59 -14.82 -12.51
C ASP A 133 7.20 -15.28 -12.95
N ASP A 134 6.14 -14.52 -12.68
CA ASP A 134 4.78 -14.87 -13.06
C ASP A 134 4.42 -14.29 -14.44
N PRO A 135 4.14 -15.16 -15.44
CA PRO A 135 3.70 -14.70 -16.75
C PRO A 135 2.42 -13.87 -16.73
N ARG A 136 1.60 -14.02 -15.67
CA ARG A 136 0.37 -13.23 -15.45
C ARG A 136 0.66 -11.81 -14.95
N ALA A 137 1.86 -11.59 -14.45
CA ALA A 137 2.33 -10.25 -14.05
C ALA A 137 2.75 -9.41 -15.26
N ARG A 138 2.84 -10.00 -16.44
CA ARG A 138 2.96 -9.24 -17.67
C ARG A 138 1.66 -8.49 -17.88
N TYR A 139 1.72 -7.21 -17.64
CA TYR A 139 0.62 -6.29 -17.79
C TYR A 139 -0.06 -6.46 -19.14
N ASP A 140 -1.25 -7.02 -19.10
CA ASP A 140 -2.16 -6.96 -20.22
C ASP A 140 -2.92 -5.63 -20.12
N GLY A 141 -2.60 -4.71 -21.01
CA GLY A 141 -3.22 -3.37 -21.04
C GLY A 141 -4.74 -3.35 -21.23
N SER A 142 -5.39 -4.51 -21.28
CA SER A 142 -6.83 -4.64 -21.49
C SER A 142 -7.67 -4.45 -20.22
N THR A 143 -7.06 -4.46 -19.04
CA THR A 143 -7.77 -4.36 -17.76
C THR A 143 -7.46 -3.06 -16.99
N LEU A 144 -7.41 -1.94 -17.69
CA LEU A 144 -7.35 -0.64 -17.03
C LEU A 144 -8.69 -0.32 -16.38
N HIS A 145 -8.89 -0.83 -15.17
CA HIS A 145 -9.70 -0.10 -14.22
C HIS A 145 -8.93 1.20 -13.91
N GLN A 146 -9.39 2.30 -14.45
CA GLN A 146 -8.75 3.60 -14.21
C GLN A 146 -8.96 3.97 -12.74
N PRO A 147 -7.91 3.88 -11.90
CA PRO A 147 -8.08 4.21 -10.49
C PRO A 147 -8.46 5.68 -10.34
N ALA A 148 -9.17 5.99 -9.26
CA ALA A 148 -9.43 7.38 -8.88
C ALA A 148 -8.10 8.15 -8.81
N PRO A 149 -8.08 9.44 -9.18
CA PRO A 149 -6.85 10.23 -9.11
C PRO A 149 -6.29 10.26 -7.70
N PRO A 150 -4.96 10.35 -7.55
CA PRO A 150 -4.36 10.43 -6.23
C PRO A 150 -4.92 11.63 -5.45
N PRO A 151 -4.99 11.51 -4.13
CA PRO A 151 -5.40 12.65 -3.31
C PRO A 151 -4.49 13.84 -3.61
N ALA A 152 -5.10 15.00 -3.82
CA ALA A 152 -4.33 16.23 -4.01
C ALA A 152 -3.36 16.40 -2.84
N ALA A 153 -2.07 16.61 -3.15
CA ALA A 153 -1.11 16.97 -2.13
C ALA A 153 -1.58 18.30 -1.52
N THR A 154 -2.10 18.24 -0.29
CA THR A 154 -2.39 19.44 0.47
C THR A 154 -1.05 20.06 0.83
N SER A 155 -0.64 21.06 0.06
CA SER A 155 0.41 21.97 0.49
C SER A 155 -0.12 22.75 1.68
N ALA A 156 0.29 22.35 2.85
CA ALA A 156 0.15 23.18 4.03
C ALA A 156 1.42 23.97 4.20
#